data_0877c63aa178c901e0ced65aa25f5b17
#
_entry.id   0877c63aa178c901e0ced65aa25f5b17
#
_cell.length_a   1.000
_cell.length_b   1.000
_cell.length_c   1.000
_cell.angle_alpha   90.00
_cell.angle_beta   90.00
_cell.angle_gamma   90.00
#
_symmetry.space_group_name_H-M   'P 1'
#
loop_
_entity.id
_entity.type
_entity.pdbx_description
1 polymer ?
#
loop_
_entity_poly.entity_id
_entity_poly.type
_entity_poly.pdbx_seq_one_letter_code
_entity_poly.pdbx_strand_id
1 'polypeptide(L)'
;SAGFRIGILGSLKDYRNSLIFGTGLDAGITATGGLFIGDIAGAQAGTIDLERAKIELRLKVQPSGDTHTVTLSAHDTADGSQLGESVRRNLPSNRLIGNIALACNFPPPQQQGNERERNNRKADAGQFWFADWQVSGNKVDVHPVQAFGPILFSQYTLSGGIMKMTAQMPPLGEKDAQTVQLQIGTVQTGAWFTIAESPIHPEARTATFRIENWNDQRDVPFRLAYGARSTDSSVLPHYWTGTVRRDPVDQPVLTVA
;
A
#
# COMPACT_ATOMS: atom_id res chain seq x y z
N SER A 1 6.98 17.15 -1.71
CA SER A 1 8.04 16.13 -1.70
C SER A 1 7.45 14.75 -1.93
N ALA A 2 8.16 13.90 -2.65
CA ALA A 2 7.77 12.53 -2.94
C ALA A 2 8.98 11.61 -2.97
N GLY A 3 8.79 10.32 -2.69
CA GLY A 3 9.88 9.33 -2.70
C GLY A 3 9.54 8.06 -1.93
N PHE A 4 10.50 7.58 -1.14
CA PHE A 4 10.47 6.30 -0.46
C PHE A 4 10.60 6.48 1.05
N ARG A 5 9.96 5.59 1.77
CA ARG A 5 10.28 5.30 3.17
C ARG A 5 10.68 3.84 3.26
N ILE A 6 11.89 3.57 3.75
CA ILE A 6 12.45 2.23 3.91
C ILE A 6 12.71 1.95 5.38
N GLY A 7 12.77 0.67 5.77
CA GLY A 7 13.01 0.28 7.16
C GLY A 7 11.84 0.61 8.08
N ILE A 8 10.62 0.56 7.59
CA ILE A 8 9.41 0.77 8.41
C ILE A 8 9.24 -0.45 9.29
N LEU A 9 9.61 -0.29 10.55
CA LEU A 9 9.49 -1.32 11.58
C LEU A 9 8.79 -0.70 12.80
N GLY A 10 7.51 -1.00 12.93
CA GLY A 10 6.72 -0.51 14.03
C GLY A 10 6.80 -1.38 15.28
N SER A 11 6.42 -0.82 16.41
CA SER A 11 6.19 -1.59 17.62
C SER A 11 4.79 -2.20 17.58
N LEU A 12 4.67 -3.52 17.73
CA LEU A 12 3.38 -4.21 17.84
C LEU A 12 2.53 -3.75 19.03
N LYS A 13 3.11 -2.94 19.93
CA LYS A 13 2.40 -2.38 21.09
C LYS A 13 1.52 -1.17 20.76
N ASP A 14 1.77 -0.51 19.63
CA ASP A 14 0.95 0.61 19.17
C ASP A 14 0.51 0.40 17.71
N TYR A 15 -0.61 -0.28 17.54
CA TYR A 15 -1.18 -0.57 16.24
C TYR A 15 -1.59 0.69 15.45
N ARG A 16 -1.77 1.83 16.11
CA ARG A 16 -2.22 3.07 15.46
C ARG A 16 -1.10 3.80 14.73
N ASN A 17 0.12 3.68 15.20
CA ASN A 17 1.26 4.43 14.69
C ASN A 17 2.36 3.56 14.09
N SER A 18 2.44 2.30 14.50
CA SER A 18 3.63 1.50 14.25
C SER A 18 3.79 1.03 12.80
N LEU A 19 2.70 0.83 12.07
CA LEU A 19 2.74 0.34 10.68
C LEU A 19 3.04 1.45 9.66
N ILE A 20 2.71 2.71 9.98
CA ILE A 20 2.81 3.83 9.05
C ILE A 20 3.87 4.83 9.51
N PHE A 21 3.98 5.08 10.81
CA PHE A 21 4.83 6.11 11.40
C PHE A 21 6.05 5.56 12.15
N GLY A 22 6.26 4.24 12.12
CA GLY A 22 7.41 3.60 12.75
C GLY A 22 8.75 4.17 12.31
N THR A 23 9.82 3.68 12.90
CA THR A 23 11.17 4.05 12.50
C THR A 23 11.37 3.75 11.03
N GLY A 24 11.80 4.72 10.25
CA GLY A 24 12.07 4.55 8.84
C GLY A 24 13.10 5.57 8.39
N LEU A 25 13.66 5.35 7.22
CA LEU A 25 14.53 6.28 6.53
C LEU A 25 13.78 6.83 5.33
N ASP A 26 13.55 8.13 5.30
CA ASP A 26 12.95 8.81 4.18
C ASP A 26 14.01 9.14 3.13
N ALA A 27 13.68 9.00 1.86
CA ALA A 27 14.51 9.40 0.75
C ALA A 27 13.63 9.84 -0.42
N GLY A 28 13.94 10.96 -1.05
CA GLY A 28 13.09 11.46 -2.12
C GLY A 28 13.53 12.79 -2.70
N ILE A 29 12.59 13.42 -3.40
CA ILE A 29 12.77 14.71 -4.05
C ILE A 29 11.82 15.75 -3.43
N THR A 30 12.33 16.95 -3.20
CA THR A 30 11.53 18.10 -2.74
C THR A 30 10.77 18.74 -3.89
N ALA A 31 9.78 19.58 -3.60
CA ALA A 31 9.09 20.37 -4.62
C ALA A 31 10.01 21.34 -5.39
N THR A 32 11.18 21.63 -4.85
CA THR A 32 12.21 22.48 -5.47
C THR A 32 13.28 21.69 -6.21
N GLY A 33 13.06 20.37 -6.45
CA GLY A 33 13.99 19.54 -7.20
C GLY A 33 15.22 19.06 -6.44
N GLY A 34 15.28 19.27 -5.12
CA GLY A 34 16.39 18.80 -4.28
C GLY A 34 16.23 17.34 -3.84
N LEU A 35 17.27 16.52 -3.94
CA LEU A 35 17.29 15.15 -3.45
C LEU A 35 17.70 15.10 -1.97
N PHE A 36 17.05 14.21 -1.19
CA PHE A 36 17.38 14.01 0.22
C PHE A 36 17.36 12.53 0.60
N ILE A 37 18.18 12.18 1.62
CA ILE A 37 18.14 10.88 2.31
C ILE A 37 18.18 11.15 3.81
N GLY A 38 17.08 10.88 4.50
CA GLY A 38 16.83 11.16 5.90
C GLY A 38 16.10 12.47 6.12
N ASP A 39 16.76 13.49 6.63
CA ASP A 39 16.12 14.77 6.90
C ASP A 39 15.91 15.59 5.60
N ILE A 40 14.66 15.95 5.34
CA ILE A 40 14.30 16.79 4.19
C ILE A 40 14.92 18.20 4.28
N ALA A 41 15.20 18.71 5.48
CA ALA A 41 15.87 20.01 5.65
C ALA A 41 17.32 20.00 5.15
N GLY A 42 17.93 18.81 5.07
CA GLY A 42 19.25 18.63 4.50
C GLY A 42 19.27 18.54 2.96
N ALA A 43 18.10 18.61 2.32
CA ALA A 43 18.02 18.64 0.86
C ALA A 43 18.72 19.90 0.34
N GLN A 44 19.74 19.71 -0.48
CA GLN A 44 20.31 20.82 -1.23
C GLN A 44 19.27 21.35 -2.21
N ALA A 45 19.25 22.67 -2.42
CA ALA A 45 18.40 23.26 -3.46
C ALA A 45 18.72 22.56 -4.78
N GLY A 46 17.72 21.92 -5.35
CA GLY A 46 17.91 21.09 -6.54
C GLY A 46 17.85 21.92 -7.81
N THR A 47 18.47 21.39 -8.84
CA THR A 47 18.40 21.94 -10.20
C THR A 47 17.40 21.18 -11.08
N ILE A 48 16.68 20.20 -10.50
CA ILE A 48 15.78 19.34 -11.26
C ILE A 48 14.45 20.06 -11.47
N ASP A 49 14.12 20.32 -12.74
CA ASP A 49 12.87 20.95 -13.14
C ASP A 49 11.74 19.90 -13.14
N LEU A 50 10.91 19.91 -12.09
CA LEU A 50 9.80 18.97 -11.90
C LEU A 50 8.59 19.26 -12.79
N GLU A 51 8.50 20.43 -13.41
CA GLU A 51 7.38 20.80 -14.27
C GLU A 51 7.55 20.23 -15.69
N ARG A 52 8.79 19.99 -16.09
CA ARG A 52 9.15 19.58 -17.47
C ARG A 52 9.53 18.12 -17.62
N ALA A 53 9.94 17.45 -16.55
CA ALA A 53 10.47 16.10 -16.62
C ALA A 53 9.57 15.08 -15.92
N LYS A 54 9.35 13.93 -16.55
CA LYS A 54 8.95 12.72 -15.86
C LYS A 54 10.20 12.11 -15.26
N ILE A 55 10.22 11.94 -13.94
CA ILE A 55 11.42 11.57 -13.21
C ILE A 55 11.30 10.13 -12.72
N GLU A 56 12.32 9.33 -13.02
CA GLU A 56 12.54 8.05 -12.37
C GLU A 56 13.45 8.26 -11.16
N LEU A 57 12.96 7.92 -9.97
CA LEU A 57 13.76 7.88 -8.74
C LEU A 57 14.25 6.45 -8.50
N ARG A 58 15.56 6.27 -8.34
CA ARG A 58 16.18 5.00 -8.00
C ARG A 58 16.83 5.08 -6.64
N LEU A 59 16.40 4.22 -5.71
CA LEU A 59 17.00 4.09 -4.39
C LEU A 59 17.77 2.77 -4.34
N LYS A 60 19.08 2.85 -4.11
CA LYS A 60 19.98 1.69 -4.03
C LYS A 60 20.59 1.59 -2.65
N VAL A 61 20.53 0.41 -2.04
CA VAL A 61 21.16 0.11 -0.76
C VAL A 61 22.25 -0.91 -0.99
N GLN A 62 23.48 -0.61 -0.55
CA GLN A 62 24.61 -1.50 -0.69
C GLN A 62 25.32 -1.68 0.66
N PRO A 63 25.71 -2.90 1.03
CA PRO A 63 26.52 -3.13 2.22
C PRO A 63 27.92 -2.49 2.06
N SER A 64 28.44 -1.98 3.16
CA SER A 64 29.77 -1.38 3.27
C SER A 64 30.35 -1.74 4.64
N GLY A 65 31.00 -2.90 4.74
CA GLY A 65 31.39 -3.49 6.02
C GLY A 65 30.16 -3.77 6.90
N ASP A 66 30.20 -3.29 8.14
CA ASP A 66 29.09 -3.44 9.12
C ASP A 66 27.94 -2.42 8.92
N THR A 67 28.09 -1.55 7.95
CA THR A 67 27.13 -0.49 7.63
C THR A 67 26.62 -0.60 6.20
N HIS A 68 25.80 0.36 5.78
CA HIS A 68 25.26 0.43 4.43
C HIS A 68 25.45 1.83 3.84
N THR A 69 25.61 1.87 2.54
CA THR A 69 25.52 3.08 1.73
C THR A 69 24.19 3.09 1.02
N VAL A 70 23.46 4.19 1.14
CA VAL A 70 22.21 4.43 0.41
C VAL A 70 22.48 5.51 -0.62
N THR A 71 22.13 5.24 -1.87
CA THR A 71 22.23 6.16 -2.99
C THR A 71 20.85 6.40 -3.56
N LEU A 72 20.45 7.65 -3.66
CA LEU A 72 19.24 8.09 -4.35
C LEU A 72 19.67 8.85 -5.61
N SER A 73 19.21 8.41 -6.77
CA SER A 73 19.43 9.09 -8.04
C SER A 73 18.11 9.41 -8.73
N ALA A 74 18.08 10.53 -9.42
CA ALA A 74 16.97 10.94 -10.28
C ALA A 74 17.41 10.90 -11.74
N HIS A 75 16.56 10.34 -12.59
CA HIS A 75 16.81 10.22 -14.03
C HIS A 75 15.63 10.78 -14.81
N ASP A 76 15.91 11.39 -15.96
CA ASP A 76 14.87 11.72 -16.92
C ASP A 76 14.38 10.45 -17.60
N THR A 77 13.06 10.24 -17.63
CA THR A 77 12.50 9.04 -18.29
C THR A 77 12.54 9.14 -19.81
N ALA A 78 12.76 10.32 -20.39
CA ALA A 78 12.79 10.51 -21.85
C ALA A 78 14.07 9.96 -22.49
N ASP A 79 15.21 10.14 -21.83
CA ASP A 79 16.52 9.77 -22.37
C ASP A 79 17.40 8.96 -21.39
N GLY A 80 16.92 8.77 -20.16
CA GLY A 80 17.63 8.04 -19.11
C GLY A 80 18.78 8.82 -18.47
N SER A 81 18.97 10.10 -18.82
CA SER A 81 20.05 10.92 -18.27
C SER A 81 19.91 11.13 -16.76
N GLN A 82 21.02 11.07 -16.04
CA GLN A 82 21.02 11.32 -14.60
C GLN A 82 20.93 12.83 -14.32
N LEU A 83 19.85 13.21 -13.64
CA LEU A 83 19.55 14.60 -13.27
C LEU A 83 20.19 15.01 -11.95
N GLY A 84 20.45 14.04 -11.06
CA GLY A 84 21.04 14.28 -9.76
C GLY A 84 21.25 13.02 -8.94
N GLU A 85 22.04 13.14 -7.88
CA GLU A 85 22.34 12.05 -6.97
C GLU A 85 22.53 12.58 -5.54
N SER A 86 22.08 11.82 -4.56
CA SER A 86 22.35 12.01 -3.14
C SER A 86 22.86 10.71 -2.55
N VAL A 87 23.90 10.75 -1.72
CA VAL A 87 24.51 9.57 -1.13
C VAL A 87 24.61 9.74 0.38
N ARG A 88 24.15 8.74 1.12
CA ARG A 88 24.34 8.66 2.57
C ARG A 88 25.07 7.38 2.93
N ARG A 89 26.20 7.54 3.61
CA ARG A 89 27.09 6.44 4.05
C ARG A 89 26.92 6.14 5.53
N ASN A 90 27.49 5.03 5.95
CA ASN A 90 27.56 4.62 7.36
C ASN A 90 26.20 4.47 8.04
N LEU A 91 25.18 4.03 7.29
CA LEU A 91 23.87 3.75 7.86
C LEU A 91 23.88 2.37 8.54
N PRO A 92 23.46 2.28 9.80
CA PRO A 92 23.37 1.01 10.49
C PRO A 92 22.23 0.16 9.94
N SER A 93 22.40 -1.17 9.91
CA SER A 93 21.44 -2.11 9.33
C SER A 93 20.02 -1.99 9.90
N ASN A 94 19.89 -1.70 11.19
CA ASN A 94 18.61 -1.58 11.89
C ASN A 94 17.72 -0.42 11.37
N ARG A 95 18.31 0.54 10.65
CA ARG A 95 17.55 1.64 10.00
C ARG A 95 16.95 1.22 8.67
N LEU A 96 17.31 0.07 8.15
CA LEU A 96 16.95 -0.41 6.82
C LEU A 96 16.10 -1.69 6.84
N ILE A 97 15.90 -2.27 8.05
CA ILE A 97 15.09 -3.48 8.23
C ILE A 97 13.65 -3.07 8.42
N GLY A 98 12.75 -3.66 7.64
CA GLY A 98 11.31 -3.43 7.71
C GLY A 98 10.66 -3.28 6.34
N ASN A 99 9.45 -2.78 6.34
CA ASN A 99 8.68 -2.57 5.11
C ASN A 99 9.22 -1.38 4.30
N ILE A 100 8.85 -1.36 3.02
CA ILE A 100 9.14 -0.28 2.08
C ILE A 100 7.83 0.31 1.61
N ALA A 101 7.73 1.62 1.53
CA ALA A 101 6.56 2.33 1.03
C ALA A 101 6.95 3.47 0.09
N LEU A 102 6.08 3.77 -0.87
CA LEU A 102 6.05 5.06 -1.52
C LEU A 102 5.44 6.08 -0.55
N ALA A 103 6.02 7.26 -0.47
CA ALA A 103 5.55 8.30 0.43
C ALA A 103 5.60 9.67 -0.25
N CYS A 104 4.69 10.54 0.15
CA CYS A 104 4.66 11.92 -0.30
C CYS A 104 4.36 12.85 0.87
N ASN A 105 4.61 14.15 0.66
CA ASN A 105 4.37 15.20 1.66
C ASN A 105 5.09 14.91 2.99
N PHE A 106 6.38 14.56 2.90
CA PHE A 106 7.21 14.34 4.08
C PHE A 106 7.16 15.56 4.99
N PRO A 107 6.91 15.37 6.30
CA PRO A 107 6.82 16.49 7.22
C PRO A 107 8.17 17.21 7.28
N PRO A 108 8.18 18.55 7.30
CA PRO A 108 9.39 19.29 7.60
C PRO A 108 9.87 18.91 9.03
N PRO A 109 11.17 19.09 9.31
CA PRO A 109 11.69 18.89 10.67
C PRO A 109 10.84 19.69 11.65
N GLN A 110 10.52 19.06 12.79
CA GLN A 110 9.74 19.73 13.83
C GLN A 110 10.52 20.95 14.33
N GLN A 111 10.23 22.12 13.81
CA GLN A 111 10.49 23.35 14.54
C GLN A 111 9.55 23.34 15.74
N GLN A 112 10.13 23.48 16.94
CA GLN A 112 9.40 23.69 18.19
C GLN A 112 8.57 24.98 18.06
N GLY A 113 7.36 24.88 17.57
CA GLY A 113 6.41 25.96 17.40
C GLY A 113 5.06 25.56 17.98
N ASN A 114 4.35 26.52 18.56
CA ASN A 114 3.07 26.36 19.25
C ASN A 114 2.03 25.68 18.34
N GLU A 115 1.21 24.78 18.90
CA GLU A 115 0.15 24.02 18.20
C GLU A 115 -0.81 24.87 17.36
N ARG A 116 -0.98 26.16 17.64
CA ARG A 116 -1.82 27.09 16.89
C ARG A 116 -1.26 27.45 15.50
N GLU A 117 0.06 27.41 15.31
CA GLU A 117 0.69 27.64 14.00
C GLU A 117 0.62 26.41 13.08
N ARG A 118 0.47 25.21 13.66
CA ARG A 118 0.27 23.95 12.91
C ARG A 118 -1.04 23.93 12.12
N ASN A 119 -2.11 24.52 12.68
CA ASN A 119 -3.45 24.48 12.07
C ASN A 119 -3.64 25.52 10.96
N ASN A 120 -2.78 26.51 10.83
CA ASN A 120 -2.92 27.60 9.84
C ASN A 120 -2.06 27.41 8.59
N ARG A 121 -1.16 26.43 8.56
CA ARG A 121 -0.53 25.99 7.31
C ARG A 121 -1.47 24.98 6.65
N LYS A 122 -2.37 25.44 5.80
CA LYS A 122 -2.79 24.66 4.64
C LYS A 122 -1.48 24.39 3.88
N ALA A 123 -0.85 23.27 4.17
CA ALA A 123 0.20 22.76 3.33
C ALA A 123 -0.40 22.73 1.93
N ASP A 124 0.20 23.42 1.00
CA ASP A 124 -0.03 23.19 -0.41
C ASP A 124 0.34 21.73 -0.64
N ALA A 125 -0.66 20.89 -0.52
CA ALA A 125 -0.52 19.45 -0.66
C ALA A 125 -0.35 19.19 -2.15
N GLY A 126 0.89 19.22 -2.60
CA GLY A 126 1.24 18.83 -3.95
C GLY A 126 0.67 17.44 -4.22
N GLN A 127 0.05 17.24 -5.37
CA GLN A 127 -0.40 15.94 -5.84
C GLN A 127 0.78 15.27 -6.55
N PHE A 128 1.00 14.00 -6.21
CA PHE A 128 2.06 13.18 -6.79
C PHE A 128 1.47 11.94 -7.41
N TRP A 129 2.00 11.55 -8.55
CA TRP A 129 1.62 10.35 -9.28
C TRP A 129 2.83 9.43 -9.32
N PHE A 130 2.61 8.16 -8.99
CA PHE A 130 3.63 7.14 -9.07
C PHE A 130 3.22 6.11 -10.11
N ALA A 131 4.18 5.68 -10.92
CA ALA A 131 4.02 4.61 -11.90
C ALA A 131 5.22 3.66 -11.82
N ASP A 132 5.06 2.45 -12.31
CA ASP A 132 6.13 1.46 -12.50
C ASP A 132 6.95 1.17 -11.24
N TRP A 133 6.24 1.07 -10.08
CA TRP A 133 6.85 0.72 -8.81
C TRP A 133 7.54 -0.65 -8.88
N GLN A 134 8.85 -0.67 -8.66
CA GLN A 134 9.65 -1.88 -8.67
C GLN A 134 10.50 -1.97 -7.42
N VAL A 135 10.58 -3.16 -6.85
CA VAL A 135 11.47 -3.48 -5.72
C VAL A 135 12.19 -4.78 -6.05
N SER A 136 13.51 -4.79 -5.91
CA SER A 136 14.32 -5.99 -6.15
C SER A 136 15.51 -6.06 -5.22
N GLY A 137 16.04 -7.24 -5.00
CA GLY A 137 17.23 -7.47 -4.19
C GLY A 137 17.22 -8.83 -3.50
N ASN A 138 18.38 -9.31 -3.12
CA ASN A 138 18.54 -10.61 -2.47
C ASN A 138 18.07 -10.66 -1.00
N LYS A 139 17.70 -9.51 -0.44
CA LYS A 139 17.14 -9.38 0.92
C LYS A 139 15.71 -8.85 0.90
N VAL A 140 15.06 -8.90 -0.24
CA VAL A 140 13.67 -8.52 -0.39
C VAL A 140 12.82 -9.78 -0.37
N ASP A 141 12.05 -9.95 0.70
CA ASP A 141 11.03 -10.99 0.76
C ASP A 141 9.76 -10.50 0.05
N VAL A 142 9.31 -11.29 -0.92
CA VAL A 142 8.08 -11.00 -1.68
C VAL A 142 7.03 -12.01 -1.29
N HIS A 143 5.91 -11.52 -0.80
CA HIS A 143 4.77 -12.33 -0.38
C HIS A 143 3.55 -12.04 -1.30
N PRO A 144 3.51 -12.58 -2.52
CA PRO A 144 2.45 -12.25 -3.48
C PRO A 144 1.05 -12.62 -2.99
N VAL A 145 0.96 -13.61 -2.10
CA VAL A 145 -0.32 -13.99 -1.46
C VAL A 145 -0.77 -13.02 -0.37
N GLN A 146 0.13 -12.14 0.09
CA GLN A 146 -0.13 -11.07 1.04
C GLN A 146 -0.10 -9.69 0.36
N ALA A 147 -0.15 -9.66 -0.97
CA ALA A 147 -0.13 -8.42 -1.72
C ALA A 147 -1.28 -7.51 -1.27
N PHE A 148 -0.93 -6.30 -0.89
CA PHE A 148 -1.89 -5.26 -0.59
C PHE A 148 -2.45 -4.73 -1.91
N GLY A 149 -3.62 -5.20 -2.25
CA GLY A 149 -4.24 -4.88 -3.53
C GLY A 149 -5.42 -3.92 -3.41
N PRO A 150 -6.15 -3.66 -4.51
CA PRO A 150 -7.35 -2.84 -4.48
C PRO A 150 -8.39 -3.30 -3.47
N ILE A 151 -8.51 -4.61 -3.22
CA ILE A 151 -9.30 -5.12 -2.10
C ILE A 151 -8.40 -5.18 -0.87
N LEU A 152 -8.63 -4.30 0.10
CA LEU A 152 -7.77 -4.13 1.26
C LEU A 152 -7.97 -5.24 2.29
N PHE A 153 -9.22 -5.61 2.52
CA PHE A 153 -9.61 -6.74 3.35
C PHE A 153 -11.09 -7.08 3.15
N SER A 154 -11.52 -8.21 3.68
CA SER A 154 -12.92 -8.56 3.79
C SER A 154 -13.24 -9.12 5.16
N GLN A 155 -14.47 -8.93 5.57
CA GLN A 155 -15.03 -9.61 6.74
C GLN A 155 -16.43 -10.11 6.40
N TYR A 156 -16.84 -11.16 7.09
CA TYR A 156 -18.18 -11.72 6.91
C TYR A 156 -18.82 -12.09 8.26
N THR A 157 -20.13 -12.21 8.22
CA THR A 157 -20.92 -12.84 9.28
C THR A 157 -21.82 -13.91 8.68
N LEU A 158 -22.03 -15.00 9.40
CA LEU A 158 -22.93 -16.07 9.03
C LEU A 158 -23.88 -16.33 10.20
N SER A 159 -25.17 -16.28 9.93
CA SER A 159 -26.20 -16.56 10.95
C SER A 159 -27.51 -16.93 10.28
N GLY A 160 -28.11 -18.04 10.71
CA GLY A 160 -29.43 -18.47 10.25
C GLY A 160 -29.53 -18.63 8.73
N GLY A 161 -28.51 -19.18 8.08
CA GLY A 161 -28.45 -19.35 6.64
C GLY A 161 -28.30 -18.05 5.84
N ILE A 162 -27.96 -16.94 6.50
CA ILE A 162 -27.68 -15.66 5.83
C ILE A 162 -26.20 -15.32 5.99
N MET A 163 -25.49 -15.23 4.87
CA MET A 163 -24.11 -14.75 4.82
C MET A 163 -24.11 -13.27 4.41
N LYS A 164 -23.51 -12.43 5.23
CA LYS A 164 -23.22 -11.02 4.90
C LYS A 164 -21.73 -10.84 4.81
N MET A 165 -21.26 -10.19 3.75
CA MET A 165 -19.84 -9.91 3.53
C MET A 165 -19.63 -8.47 3.14
N THR A 166 -18.53 -7.89 3.60
CA THR A 166 -18.08 -6.55 3.21
C THR A 166 -16.66 -6.63 2.67
N ALA A 167 -16.44 -6.08 1.50
CA ALA A 167 -15.13 -5.80 0.94
C ALA A 167 -14.77 -4.34 1.19
N GLN A 168 -13.59 -4.08 1.76
CA GLN A 168 -13.06 -2.72 1.91
C GLN A 168 -12.17 -2.38 0.74
N MET A 169 -12.43 -1.24 0.12
CA MET A 169 -11.69 -0.71 -1.01
C MET A 169 -10.95 0.58 -0.64
N PRO A 170 -9.85 0.93 -1.33
CA PRO A 170 -9.27 2.26 -1.24
C PRO A 170 -10.13 3.29 -1.98
N PRO A 171 -9.81 4.58 -1.91
CA PRO A 171 -10.34 5.55 -2.85
C PRO A 171 -10.03 5.14 -4.30
N LEU A 172 -11.05 5.10 -5.14
CA LEU A 172 -10.95 4.74 -6.55
C LEU A 172 -11.20 5.98 -7.42
N GLY A 173 -10.58 6.02 -8.59
CA GLY A 173 -10.84 7.03 -9.59
C GLY A 173 -12.16 6.80 -10.33
N GLU A 174 -12.69 7.84 -10.97
CA GLU A 174 -13.96 7.75 -11.72
C GLU A 174 -13.92 6.76 -12.88
N LYS A 175 -12.72 6.52 -13.42
CA LYS A 175 -12.50 5.61 -14.57
C LYS A 175 -12.22 4.17 -14.15
N ASP A 176 -12.06 3.92 -12.85
CA ASP A 176 -11.84 2.58 -12.31
C ASP A 176 -13.15 1.81 -12.23
N ALA A 177 -13.09 0.48 -12.14
CA ALA A 177 -14.27 -0.33 -11.91
C ALA A 177 -14.94 0.07 -10.58
N GLN A 178 -16.27 0.22 -10.61
CA GLN A 178 -17.06 0.67 -9.45
C GLN A 178 -17.81 -0.49 -8.79
N THR A 179 -17.49 -1.73 -9.13
CA THR A 179 -18.14 -2.94 -8.59
C THR A 179 -17.13 -3.98 -8.16
N VAL A 180 -17.53 -4.82 -7.21
CA VAL A 180 -16.79 -6.01 -6.77
C VAL A 180 -17.67 -7.23 -6.97
N GLN A 181 -17.10 -8.34 -7.42
CA GLN A 181 -17.78 -9.61 -7.57
C GLN A 181 -17.44 -10.53 -6.39
N LEU A 182 -18.46 -11.21 -5.85
CA LEU A 182 -18.29 -12.32 -4.92
C LEU A 182 -18.37 -13.63 -5.70
N GLN A 183 -17.34 -14.44 -5.60
CA GLN A 183 -17.23 -15.73 -6.25
C GLN A 183 -17.02 -16.82 -5.20
N ILE A 184 -17.62 -17.97 -5.42
CA ILE A 184 -17.39 -19.19 -4.62
C ILE A 184 -16.66 -20.22 -5.45
N GLY A 185 -15.76 -20.94 -4.80
CA GLY A 185 -14.96 -21.98 -5.41
C GLY A 185 -15.48 -23.37 -5.11
N THR A 186 -15.16 -24.32 -5.99
CA THR A 186 -15.29 -25.74 -5.72
C THR A 186 -13.91 -26.34 -5.53
N VAL A 187 -13.68 -26.97 -4.36
CA VAL A 187 -12.40 -27.61 -4.02
C VAL A 187 -12.04 -28.71 -5.03
N GLN A 188 -13.06 -29.34 -5.61
CA GLN A 188 -12.88 -30.51 -6.50
C GLN A 188 -12.42 -30.12 -7.91
N THR A 189 -12.83 -28.99 -8.43
CA THR A 189 -12.55 -28.59 -9.83
C THR A 189 -11.67 -27.37 -9.96
N GLY A 190 -11.42 -26.64 -8.88
CA GLY A 190 -10.75 -25.34 -8.90
C GLY A 190 -11.54 -24.25 -9.62
N ALA A 191 -12.80 -24.53 -9.99
CA ALA A 191 -13.65 -23.56 -10.68
C ALA A 191 -14.21 -22.52 -9.70
N TRP A 192 -14.37 -21.29 -10.21
CA TRP A 192 -14.95 -20.17 -9.49
C TRP A 192 -16.22 -19.69 -10.17
N PHE A 193 -17.26 -19.46 -9.38
CA PHE A 193 -18.57 -19.02 -9.86
C PHE A 193 -18.95 -17.72 -9.19
N THR A 194 -19.26 -16.69 -9.99
CA THR A 194 -19.82 -15.44 -9.48
C THR A 194 -21.24 -15.67 -8.99
N ILE A 195 -21.50 -15.40 -7.72
CA ILE A 195 -22.81 -15.53 -7.09
C ILE A 195 -23.47 -14.19 -6.80
N ALA A 196 -22.68 -13.12 -6.74
CA ALA A 196 -23.20 -11.75 -6.55
C ALA A 196 -22.21 -10.73 -7.06
N GLU A 197 -22.72 -9.55 -7.39
CA GLU A 197 -21.95 -8.34 -7.66
C GLU A 197 -22.52 -7.19 -6.83
N SER A 198 -21.65 -6.34 -6.31
CA SER A 198 -22.06 -5.22 -5.46
C SER A 198 -21.34 -3.94 -5.89
N PRO A 199 -22.05 -2.81 -5.98
CA PRO A 199 -21.43 -1.51 -6.20
C PRO A 199 -20.61 -1.10 -4.98
N ILE A 200 -19.55 -0.34 -5.24
CA ILE A 200 -18.70 0.25 -4.21
C ILE A 200 -19.32 1.56 -3.75
N HIS A 201 -19.63 1.65 -2.46
CA HIS A 201 -20.18 2.88 -1.88
C HIS A 201 -19.16 4.02 -1.99
N PRO A 202 -19.51 5.18 -2.56
CA PRO A 202 -18.52 6.23 -2.89
C PRO A 202 -17.88 6.89 -1.67
N GLU A 203 -18.55 6.92 -0.53
CA GLU A 203 -18.01 7.51 0.71
C GLU A 203 -17.37 6.46 1.62
N ALA A 204 -18.11 5.36 1.89
CA ALA A 204 -17.62 4.28 2.77
C ALA A 204 -16.54 3.42 2.13
N ARG A 205 -16.42 3.45 0.81
CA ARG A 205 -15.47 2.61 0.05
C ARG A 205 -15.65 1.12 0.32
N THR A 206 -16.89 0.70 0.48
CA THR A 206 -17.24 -0.69 0.75
C THR A 206 -18.16 -1.25 -0.32
N ALA A 207 -17.94 -2.50 -0.70
CA ALA A 207 -18.90 -3.31 -1.43
C ALA A 207 -19.50 -4.34 -0.45
N THR A 208 -20.83 -4.38 -0.35
CA THR A 208 -21.53 -5.21 0.63
C THR A 208 -22.40 -6.25 -0.05
N PHE A 209 -22.32 -7.46 0.44
CA PHE A 209 -23.06 -8.61 -0.08
C PHE A 209 -23.98 -9.16 1.01
N ARG A 210 -25.17 -9.57 0.62
CA ARG A 210 -26.11 -10.34 1.44
C ARG A 210 -26.62 -11.51 0.63
N ILE A 211 -26.24 -12.71 1.06
CA ILE A 211 -26.63 -13.96 0.39
C ILE A 211 -27.56 -14.72 1.33
N GLU A 212 -28.77 -14.89 0.90
CA GLU A 212 -29.78 -15.70 1.59
C GLU A 212 -29.69 -17.17 1.18
N ASN A 213 -30.21 -18.08 2.00
CA ASN A 213 -30.13 -19.51 1.80
C ASN A 213 -28.69 -20.03 1.62
N TRP A 214 -27.75 -19.42 2.34
CA TRP A 214 -26.36 -19.88 2.37
C TRP A 214 -26.28 -21.27 3.01
N ASN A 215 -25.53 -22.18 2.38
CA ASN A 215 -25.24 -23.46 2.99
C ASN A 215 -24.23 -23.30 4.12
N ASP A 216 -24.72 -23.25 5.36
CA ASP A 216 -23.97 -23.04 6.58
C ASP A 216 -23.39 -24.32 7.19
N GLN A 217 -23.65 -25.48 6.57
CA GLN A 217 -23.23 -26.80 7.07
C GLN A 217 -21.79 -27.17 6.65
N ARG A 218 -21.16 -26.40 5.80
CA ARG A 218 -19.82 -26.69 5.30
C ARG A 218 -18.99 -25.42 5.12
N ASP A 219 -17.68 -25.57 5.14
CA ASP A 219 -16.73 -24.55 4.74
C ASP A 219 -16.86 -24.28 3.22
N VAL A 220 -16.94 -23.01 2.84
CA VAL A 220 -17.07 -22.60 1.44
C VAL A 220 -15.93 -21.63 1.08
N PRO A 221 -15.00 -22.04 0.21
CA PRO A 221 -13.99 -21.14 -0.33
C PRO A 221 -14.65 -20.00 -1.11
N PHE A 222 -14.21 -18.79 -0.85
CA PHE A 222 -14.65 -17.60 -1.59
C PHE A 222 -13.48 -16.80 -2.11
N ARG A 223 -13.74 -15.99 -3.11
CA ARG A 223 -12.91 -14.86 -3.46
C ARG A 223 -13.77 -13.67 -3.85
N LEU A 224 -13.28 -12.50 -3.51
CA LEU A 224 -13.74 -11.25 -4.07
C LEU A 224 -12.88 -10.95 -5.28
N ALA A 225 -13.49 -10.56 -6.39
CA ALA A 225 -12.81 -10.26 -7.62
C ALA A 225 -13.04 -8.80 -8.00
N TYR A 226 -11.97 -8.13 -8.40
CA TYR A 226 -11.99 -6.73 -8.83
C TYR A 226 -11.10 -6.56 -10.05
N GLY A 227 -11.59 -5.85 -11.07
CA GLY A 227 -10.81 -5.53 -12.26
C GLY A 227 -10.03 -4.23 -12.04
N ALA A 228 -8.74 -4.33 -11.72
CA ALA A 228 -7.88 -3.17 -11.59
C ALA A 228 -7.45 -2.67 -12.97
N ARG A 229 -7.64 -1.38 -13.23
CA ARG A 229 -7.22 -0.76 -14.49
C ARG A 229 -5.75 -0.42 -14.43
N SER A 230 -5.00 -0.88 -15.43
CA SER A 230 -3.59 -0.55 -15.63
C SER A 230 -3.42 0.78 -16.38
N THR A 231 -2.22 1.32 -16.40
CA THR A 231 -1.85 2.56 -17.11
C THR A 231 -2.06 2.46 -18.63
N ASP A 232 -1.92 1.27 -19.20
CA ASP A 232 -2.20 0.98 -20.62
C ASP A 232 -3.68 0.73 -20.93
N SER A 233 -4.56 0.97 -19.94
CA SER A 233 -6.00 0.70 -20.01
C SER A 233 -6.40 -0.78 -20.03
N SER A 234 -5.47 -1.70 -19.90
CA SER A 234 -5.79 -3.11 -19.67
C SER A 234 -6.45 -3.29 -18.29
N VAL A 235 -7.23 -4.36 -18.14
CA VAL A 235 -7.86 -4.72 -16.88
C VAL A 235 -7.18 -5.96 -16.32
N LEU A 236 -6.54 -5.81 -15.19
CA LEU A 236 -5.89 -6.90 -14.46
C LEU A 236 -6.81 -7.39 -13.35
N PRO A 237 -7.12 -8.68 -13.29
CA PRO A 237 -7.93 -9.22 -12.22
C PRO A 237 -7.15 -9.20 -10.91
N HIS A 238 -7.77 -8.70 -9.87
CA HIS A 238 -7.28 -8.77 -8.51
C HIS A 238 -8.25 -9.60 -7.66
N TYR A 239 -7.71 -10.46 -6.78
CA TYR A 239 -8.50 -11.36 -5.97
C TYR A 239 -8.12 -11.26 -4.49
N TRP A 240 -9.14 -11.21 -3.64
CA TRP A 240 -9.01 -11.43 -2.21
C TRP A 240 -9.67 -12.76 -1.86
N THR A 241 -8.93 -13.70 -1.31
CA THR A 241 -9.40 -15.07 -1.08
C THR A 241 -9.61 -15.35 0.41
N GLY A 242 -10.54 -16.22 0.70
CA GLY A 242 -10.82 -16.67 2.06
C GLY A 242 -11.76 -17.89 2.09
N THR A 243 -12.21 -18.22 3.28
CA THR A 243 -13.17 -19.31 3.49
C THR A 243 -14.27 -18.84 4.43
N VAL A 244 -15.51 -18.91 3.98
CA VAL A 244 -16.65 -18.81 4.90
C VAL A 244 -16.74 -20.14 5.63
N ARG A 245 -16.46 -20.11 6.92
CA ARG A 245 -16.52 -21.30 7.78
C ARG A 245 -17.96 -21.72 7.99
N ARG A 246 -18.18 -23.01 8.17
CA ARG A 246 -19.49 -23.54 8.57
C ARG A 246 -19.94 -22.92 9.89
N ASP A 247 -21.25 -22.84 10.09
CA ASP A 247 -21.79 -22.41 11.39
C ASP A 247 -21.51 -23.50 12.43
N PRO A 248 -20.81 -23.20 13.54
CA PRO A 248 -20.40 -24.18 14.53
C PRO A 248 -21.48 -24.50 15.58
N VAL A 249 -22.74 -24.52 15.19
CA VAL A 249 -23.89 -24.78 16.10
C VAL A 249 -23.79 -26.10 16.88
N ASP A 250 -23.00 -27.06 16.38
CA ASP A 250 -22.74 -28.33 16.98
C ASP A 250 -21.55 -28.36 17.96
N GLN A 251 -20.84 -27.23 18.11
CA GLN A 251 -19.66 -27.16 18.96
C GLN A 251 -20.02 -26.69 20.38
N PRO A 252 -19.65 -27.42 21.44
CA PRO A 252 -19.93 -27.00 22.82
C PRO A 252 -19.12 -25.82 23.29
N VAL A 253 -17.99 -25.51 22.62
CA VAL A 253 -17.07 -24.40 22.93
C VAL A 253 -16.59 -23.78 21.64
N LEU A 254 -16.66 -22.45 21.55
CA LEU A 254 -16.07 -21.66 20.47
C LEU A 254 -14.84 -20.94 20.98
N THR A 255 -13.74 -21.07 20.25
CA THR A 255 -12.54 -20.25 20.49
C THR A 255 -12.56 -19.06 19.54
N VAL A 256 -12.53 -17.87 20.11
CA VAL A 256 -12.41 -16.61 19.36
C VAL A 256 -10.97 -16.10 19.53
N ALA A 257 -10.27 -15.84 18.43
CA ALA A 257 -8.90 -15.35 18.40
C ALA A 257 -8.86 -13.90 17.88
#